data_832d96d385bf1ca1ef7236ff2d80cb10
#
_entry.id   832d96d385bf1ca1ef7236ff2d80cb10
#
_cell.length_a   1.000
_cell.length_b   1.000
_cell.length_c   1.000
_cell.angle_alpha   90.00
_cell.angle_beta   90.00
_cell.angle_gamma   90.00
#
_symmetry.space_group_name_H-M   'P 1'
#
loop_
_entity.id
_entity.type
_entity.pdbx_description
1 polymer ?
#
loop_
_entity_poly.entity_id
_entity_poly.type
_entity_poly.pdbx_seq_one_letter_code
_entity_poly.pdbx_strand_id
1 'polypeptide(L)'
;MTLLEITDLNVQYGSKVILQNINLSLADGEIVTIVGPNGSGKTTLFKAIIGTAPISAGKVKIKPNLKIGYVPQQLIIDKTLPITVERFLKVAQKTNMKTLVNAMNLVGTEDLLTFQMNNLSGGELQRVLLARALIAQPDVLLLDEATRGLDQPGVATFYRMVDGIRKNTNCAILMISHDLHVVMGASDRVICLNGHICCEGAPNSVASSPEYQALFGSEVDGTFALYRHHHDHNHHTDNERE
;
A
#
# COMPACT_ATOMS: atom_id res chain seq x y z
N MET A 1 8.79 -15.37 -7.15
CA MET A 1 10.19 -14.95 -7.31
C MET A 1 10.42 -13.70 -6.46
N THR A 2 11.60 -13.53 -5.79
CA THR A 2 11.84 -12.34 -4.96
C THR A 2 12.15 -11.13 -5.86
N LEU A 3 11.42 -10.05 -5.67
CA LEU A 3 11.57 -8.78 -6.41
C LEU A 3 12.46 -7.78 -5.66
N LEU A 4 12.30 -7.74 -4.34
CA LEU A 4 12.98 -6.84 -3.42
C LEU A 4 13.47 -7.64 -2.21
N GLU A 5 14.72 -7.43 -1.80
CA GLU A 5 15.32 -8.03 -0.61
C GLU A 5 16.10 -6.96 0.17
N ILE A 6 15.78 -6.82 1.44
CA ILE A 6 16.45 -5.93 2.38
C ILE A 6 17.17 -6.79 3.41
N THR A 7 18.46 -6.51 3.62
CA THR A 7 19.30 -7.27 4.55
C THR A 7 20.01 -6.31 5.49
N ASP A 8 19.80 -6.49 6.80
CA ASP A 8 20.45 -5.78 7.91
C ASP A 8 20.42 -4.25 7.74
N LEU A 9 19.33 -3.72 7.15
CA LEU A 9 19.21 -2.31 6.81
C LEU A 9 19.15 -1.45 8.08
N ASN A 10 20.05 -0.46 8.13
CA ASN A 10 20.03 0.58 9.14
C ASN A 10 19.94 1.95 8.46
N VAL A 11 19.09 2.83 9.01
CA VAL A 11 18.92 4.21 8.53
C VAL A 11 19.06 5.16 9.71
N GLN A 12 19.92 6.16 9.54
CA GLN A 12 20.25 7.14 10.57
C GLN A 12 20.27 8.56 9.97
N TYR A 13 19.71 9.52 10.70
CA TYR A 13 19.80 10.96 10.39
C TYR A 13 20.57 11.67 11.51
N GLY A 14 21.79 12.11 11.23
CA GLY A 14 22.70 12.64 12.26
C GLY A 14 22.96 11.58 13.34
N SER A 15 22.68 11.88 14.61
CA SER A 15 22.79 10.94 15.72
C SER A 15 21.53 10.06 15.93
N LYS A 16 20.42 10.35 15.23
CA LYS A 16 19.15 9.66 15.44
C LYS A 16 19.03 8.42 14.55
N VAL A 17 19.02 7.24 15.17
CA VAL A 17 18.70 5.97 14.50
C VAL A 17 17.19 5.91 14.29
N ILE A 18 16.75 5.67 13.05
CA ILE A 18 15.34 5.55 12.67
C ILE A 18 14.97 4.09 12.41
N LEU A 19 15.84 3.36 11.70
CA LEU A 19 15.65 1.95 11.39
C LEU A 19 16.90 1.18 11.80
N GLN A 20 16.70 0.03 12.43
CA GLN A 20 17.78 -0.82 12.90
C GLN A 20 17.54 -2.27 12.50
N ASN A 21 18.53 -2.87 11.84
CA ASN A 21 18.55 -4.29 11.48
C ASN A 21 17.25 -4.78 10.79
N ILE A 22 16.79 -4.04 9.78
CA ILE A 22 15.60 -4.40 9.02
C ILE A 22 15.95 -5.49 8.00
N ASN A 23 15.23 -6.60 8.07
CA ASN A 23 15.27 -7.70 7.11
C ASN A 23 13.87 -7.90 6.53
N LEU A 24 13.71 -7.77 5.22
CA LEU A 24 12.43 -7.86 4.54
C LEU A 24 12.62 -8.37 3.12
N SER A 25 11.72 -9.21 2.66
CA SER A 25 11.63 -9.60 1.24
C SER A 25 10.23 -9.33 0.70
N LEU A 26 10.11 -9.12 -0.61
CA LEU A 26 8.84 -8.98 -1.31
C LEU A 26 8.85 -9.89 -2.53
N ALA A 27 7.87 -10.78 -2.61
CA ALA A 27 7.71 -11.70 -3.73
C ALA A 27 6.79 -11.12 -4.81
N ASP A 28 6.85 -11.72 -5.99
CA ASP A 28 6.01 -11.39 -7.13
C ASP A 28 4.53 -11.61 -6.80
N GLY A 29 3.68 -10.63 -7.09
CA GLY A 29 2.25 -10.66 -6.83
C GLY A 29 1.84 -10.71 -5.34
N GLU A 30 2.78 -10.52 -4.40
CA GLU A 30 2.52 -10.51 -2.96
C GLU A 30 2.01 -9.14 -2.49
N ILE A 31 1.05 -9.12 -1.59
CA ILE A 31 0.64 -7.92 -0.84
C ILE A 31 1.19 -8.00 0.58
N VAL A 32 2.15 -7.14 0.88
CA VAL A 32 2.72 -7.00 2.23
C VAL A 32 2.29 -5.67 2.83
N THR A 33 1.75 -5.69 4.04
CA THR A 33 1.38 -4.48 4.76
C THR A 33 2.29 -4.23 5.95
N ILE A 34 2.83 -3.02 6.03
CA ILE A 34 3.61 -2.55 7.16
C ILE A 34 2.70 -1.75 8.08
N VAL A 35 2.60 -2.19 9.33
CA VAL A 35 1.86 -1.50 10.39
C VAL A 35 2.84 -1.04 11.49
N GLY A 36 2.45 -0.05 12.26
CA GLY A 36 3.28 0.46 13.36
C GLY A 36 2.85 1.86 13.79
N PRO A 37 3.26 2.31 14.99
CA PRO A 37 2.92 3.63 15.50
C PRO A 37 3.50 4.76 14.63
N ASN A 38 3.01 5.97 14.85
CA ASN A 38 3.58 7.16 14.21
C ASN A 38 5.03 7.35 14.65
N GLY A 39 5.90 7.64 13.68
CA GLY A 39 7.35 7.78 13.95
C GLY A 39 8.14 6.47 13.98
N SER A 40 7.50 5.31 13.77
CA SER A 40 8.17 3.99 13.78
C SER A 40 9.13 3.73 12.60
N GLY A 41 9.21 4.64 11.62
CA GLY A 41 10.13 4.54 10.49
C GLY A 41 9.52 4.01 9.18
N LYS A 42 8.20 3.79 9.09
CA LYS A 42 7.52 3.22 7.91
C LYS A 42 7.84 3.98 6.61
N THR A 43 7.57 5.28 6.58
CA THR A 43 7.90 6.13 5.42
C THR A 43 9.41 6.20 5.17
N THR A 44 10.25 6.12 6.22
CA THR A 44 11.71 6.06 6.08
C THR A 44 12.15 4.77 5.39
N LEU A 45 11.50 3.65 5.69
CA LEU A 45 11.75 2.38 4.99
C LEU A 45 11.42 2.49 3.49
N PHE A 46 10.28 3.10 3.13
CA PHE A 46 9.96 3.36 1.72
C PHE A 46 11.00 4.28 1.05
N LYS A 47 11.42 5.33 1.74
CA LYS A 47 12.49 6.21 1.25
C LYS A 47 13.82 5.47 1.06
N ALA A 48 14.15 4.50 1.90
CA ALA A 48 15.34 3.65 1.73
C ALA A 48 15.19 2.74 0.49
N ILE A 49 14.02 2.15 0.26
CA ILE A 49 13.73 1.31 -0.91
C ILE A 49 13.89 2.10 -2.21
N ILE A 50 13.37 3.34 -2.27
CA ILE A 50 13.47 4.19 -3.47
C ILE A 50 14.79 4.97 -3.56
N GLY A 51 15.73 4.75 -2.62
CA GLY A 51 17.07 5.34 -2.65
C GLY A 51 17.13 6.82 -2.24
N THR A 52 16.13 7.34 -1.49
CA THR A 52 16.08 8.74 -1.05
C THR A 52 16.39 8.92 0.45
N ALA A 53 16.56 7.83 1.22
CA ALA A 53 17.04 7.88 2.60
C ALA A 53 18.52 7.44 2.68
N PRO A 54 19.32 8.03 3.61
CA PRO A 54 20.70 7.61 3.81
C PRO A 54 20.74 6.25 4.51
N ILE A 55 21.32 5.25 3.84
CA ILE A 55 21.56 3.92 4.43
C ILE A 55 22.89 3.99 5.16
N SER A 56 22.89 3.73 6.48
CA SER A 56 24.10 3.72 7.31
C SER A 56 24.76 2.34 7.36
N ALA A 57 23.99 1.26 7.23
CA ALA A 57 24.49 -0.12 7.13
C ALA A 57 23.44 -1.01 6.46
N GLY A 58 23.85 -2.20 6.01
CA GLY A 58 23.01 -3.15 5.30
C GLY A 58 22.85 -2.80 3.81
N LYS A 59 21.85 -3.39 3.18
CA LYS A 59 21.62 -3.20 1.73
C LYS A 59 20.16 -3.43 1.36
N VAL A 60 19.76 -2.73 0.29
CA VAL A 60 18.51 -2.95 -0.44
C VAL A 60 18.88 -3.51 -1.81
N LYS A 61 18.48 -4.73 -2.08
CA LYS A 61 18.68 -5.41 -3.35
C LYS A 61 17.37 -5.44 -4.11
N ILE A 62 17.37 -4.85 -5.29
CA ILE A 62 16.21 -4.78 -6.19
C ILE A 62 16.55 -5.57 -7.44
N LYS A 63 15.60 -6.37 -7.94
CA LYS A 63 15.75 -7.09 -9.20
C LYS A 63 16.15 -6.11 -10.32
N PRO A 64 17.12 -6.47 -11.20
CA PRO A 64 17.50 -5.61 -12.32
C PRO A 64 16.30 -5.21 -13.19
N ASN A 65 16.24 -3.93 -13.61
CA ASN A 65 15.17 -3.33 -14.42
C ASN A 65 13.77 -3.32 -13.77
N LEU A 66 13.68 -3.58 -12.46
CA LEU A 66 12.42 -3.52 -11.74
C LEU A 66 11.89 -2.08 -11.70
N LYS A 67 10.63 -1.93 -12.05
CA LYS A 67 9.93 -0.64 -12.01
C LYS A 67 9.16 -0.51 -10.72
N ILE A 68 9.39 0.58 -9.99
CA ILE A 68 8.67 0.89 -8.75
C ILE A 68 7.72 2.05 -9.02
N GLY A 69 6.43 1.84 -8.71
CA GLY A 69 5.44 2.91 -8.58
C GLY A 69 5.35 3.34 -7.11
N TYR A 70 5.27 4.63 -6.84
CA TYR A 70 5.16 5.16 -5.48
C TYR A 70 4.01 6.14 -5.35
N VAL A 71 3.12 5.87 -4.40
CA VAL A 71 2.04 6.76 -3.95
C VAL A 71 2.42 7.30 -2.57
N PRO A 72 2.78 8.59 -2.47
CA PRO A 72 3.18 9.19 -1.20
C PRO A 72 1.99 9.43 -0.26
N GLN A 73 2.26 9.49 1.03
CA GLN A 73 1.28 9.80 2.07
C GLN A 73 0.55 11.13 1.83
N GLN A 74 1.26 12.12 1.32
CA GLN A 74 0.72 13.44 1.03
C GLN A 74 1.43 14.04 -0.18
N LEU A 75 0.66 14.61 -1.07
CA LEU A 75 1.13 15.49 -2.14
C LEU A 75 0.59 16.89 -1.88
N ILE A 76 1.49 17.84 -1.65
CA ILE A 76 1.14 19.25 -1.51
C ILE A 76 1.23 19.89 -2.90
N ILE A 77 0.08 20.32 -3.42
CA ILE A 77 0.01 21.09 -4.66
C ILE A 77 -0.31 22.53 -4.25
N ASP A 78 0.50 23.47 -4.73
CA ASP A 78 0.24 24.88 -4.50
C ASP A 78 -1.13 25.25 -5.10
N LYS A 79 -2.01 25.82 -4.28
CA LYS A 79 -3.38 26.20 -4.69
C LYS A 79 -3.38 27.23 -5.81
N THR A 80 -2.30 27.98 -5.97
CA THR A 80 -2.16 28.98 -7.04
C THR A 80 -1.70 28.36 -8.36
N LEU A 81 -1.26 27.11 -8.38
CA LEU A 81 -0.81 26.42 -9.59
C LEU A 81 -1.99 25.86 -10.38
N PRO A 82 -2.34 26.44 -11.54
CA PRO A 82 -3.41 25.92 -12.39
C PRO A 82 -2.90 24.71 -13.17
N ILE A 83 -3.00 23.52 -12.58
CA ILE A 83 -2.58 22.26 -13.21
C ILE A 83 -3.75 21.29 -13.33
N THR A 84 -4.05 20.83 -14.53
CA THR A 84 -5.03 19.77 -14.75
C THR A 84 -4.46 18.40 -14.42
N VAL A 85 -5.33 17.42 -14.15
CA VAL A 85 -4.96 16.02 -13.93
C VAL A 85 -4.12 15.49 -15.09
N GLU A 86 -4.54 15.72 -16.33
CA GLU A 86 -3.79 15.31 -17.52
C GLU A 86 -2.35 15.85 -17.49
N ARG A 87 -2.19 17.15 -17.24
CA ARG A 87 -0.87 17.78 -17.20
C ARG A 87 -0.02 17.25 -16.05
N PHE A 88 -0.61 17.08 -14.89
CA PHE A 88 0.06 16.49 -13.70
C PHE A 88 0.59 15.09 -14.00
N LEU A 89 -0.20 14.25 -14.65
CA LEU A 89 0.21 12.89 -15.02
C LEU A 89 1.32 12.89 -16.09
N LYS A 90 1.26 13.79 -17.07
CA LYS A 90 2.29 13.93 -18.13
C LYS A 90 3.63 14.47 -17.63
N VAL A 91 3.64 15.28 -16.56
CA VAL A 91 4.89 15.79 -15.96
C VAL A 91 5.72 14.66 -15.34
N ALA A 92 5.08 13.61 -14.81
CA ALA A 92 5.77 12.52 -14.14
C ALA A 92 6.67 11.71 -15.07
N GLN A 93 6.21 11.48 -16.29
CA GLN A 93 7.01 10.83 -17.35
C GLN A 93 6.39 11.09 -18.72
N LYS A 94 7.23 11.04 -19.77
CA LYS A 94 6.73 11.10 -21.14
C LYS A 94 5.83 9.90 -21.40
N THR A 95 4.55 10.15 -21.57
CA THR A 95 3.53 9.14 -21.82
C THR A 95 2.60 9.56 -22.94
N ASN A 96 2.06 8.59 -23.68
CA ASN A 96 1.03 8.87 -24.67
C ASN A 96 -0.37 8.85 -24.02
N MET A 97 -1.34 9.41 -24.72
CA MET A 97 -2.72 9.52 -24.21
C MET A 97 -3.34 8.14 -23.92
N LYS A 98 -3.06 7.14 -24.72
CA LYS A 98 -3.59 5.79 -24.54
C LYS A 98 -3.14 5.18 -23.21
N THR A 99 -1.85 5.27 -22.87
CA THR A 99 -1.31 4.77 -21.58
C THR A 99 -1.92 5.54 -20.41
N LEU A 100 -2.08 6.84 -20.55
CA LEU A 100 -2.67 7.69 -19.52
C LEU A 100 -4.13 7.32 -19.27
N VAL A 101 -4.95 7.22 -20.31
CA VAL A 101 -6.36 6.82 -20.20
C VAL A 101 -6.47 5.41 -19.61
N ASN A 102 -5.61 4.46 -20.02
CA ASN A 102 -5.62 3.12 -19.44
C ASN A 102 -5.33 3.15 -17.92
N ALA A 103 -4.36 3.95 -17.48
CA ALA A 103 -4.06 4.08 -16.04
C ALA A 103 -5.22 4.71 -15.27
N MET A 104 -5.89 5.71 -15.84
CA MET A 104 -7.05 6.35 -15.24
C MET A 104 -8.27 5.41 -15.18
N ASN A 105 -8.49 4.58 -16.20
CA ASN A 105 -9.55 3.57 -16.23
C ASN A 105 -9.34 2.49 -15.14
N LEU A 106 -8.10 2.09 -14.89
CA LEU A 106 -7.78 1.12 -13.81
C LEU A 106 -8.20 1.62 -12.43
N VAL A 107 -8.28 2.93 -12.25
CA VAL A 107 -8.66 3.56 -10.97
C VAL A 107 -10.04 4.24 -11.03
N GLY A 108 -10.76 4.13 -12.15
CA GLY A 108 -12.12 4.66 -12.33
C GLY A 108 -12.21 6.18 -12.21
N THR A 109 -11.32 6.90 -12.92
CA THR A 109 -11.23 8.37 -12.88
C THR A 109 -10.95 8.99 -14.26
N GLU A 110 -11.31 8.32 -15.34
CA GLU A 110 -11.09 8.76 -16.71
C GLU A 110 -11.74 10.11 -17.04
N ASP A 111 -12.84 10.44 -16.39
CA ASP A 111 -13.58 11.68 -16.52
C ASP A 111 -12.88 12.88 -15.89
N LEU A 112 -11.88 12.65 -15.01
CA LEU A 112 -11.20 13.71 -14.28
C LEU A 112 -10.02 14.34 -15.03
N LEU A 113 -9.67 13.89 -16.23
CA LEU A 113 -8.47 14.34 -16.96
C LEU A 113 -8.40 15.87 -17.14
N THR A 114 -9.54 16.52 -17.38
CA THR A 114 -9.63 17.97 -17.59
C THR A 114 -9.80 18.77 -16.31
N PHE A 115 -10.04 18.10 -15.17
CA PHE A 115 -10.24 18.76 -13.89
C PHE A 115 -8.93 19.35 -13.35
N GLN A 116 -9.05 20.45 -12.60
CA GLN A 116 -7.92 21.01 -11.87
C GLN A 116 -7.60 20.13 -10.67
N MET A 117 -6.32 19.86 -10.43
CA MET A 117 -5.87 19.05 -9.29
C MET A 117 -6.36 19.59 -7.94
N ASN A 118 -6.48 20.91 -7.81
CA ASN A 118 -6.93 21.58 -6.58
C ASN A 118 -8.44 21.44 -6.30
N ASN A 119 -9.21 20.98 -7.29
CA ASN A 119 -10.66 20.80 -7.17
C ASN A 119 -11.05 19.35 -6.88
N LEU A 120 -10.08 18.45 -6.81
CA LEU A 120 -10.32 17.06 -6.52
C LEU A 120 -10.67 16.84 -5.05
N SER A 121 -11.64 15.97 -4.78
CA SER A 121 -11.85 15.41 -3.44
C SER A 121 -10.66 14.56 -3.00
N GLY A 122 -10.53 14.28 -1.71
CA GLY A 122 -9.45 13.44 -1.20
C GLY A 122 -9.38 12.07 -1.89
N GLY A 123 -10.53 11.42 -2.12
CA GLY A 123 -10.61 10.14 -2.79
C GLY A 123 -10.23 10.19 -4.28
N GLU A 124 -10.65 11.23 -4.99
CA GLU A 124 -10.25 11.45 -6.38
C GLU A 124 -8.75 11.71 -6.49
N LEU A 125 -8.19 12.54 -5.60
CA LEU A 125 -6.76 12.80 -5.55
C LEU A 125 -5.96 11.50 -5.32
N GLN A 126 -6.36 10.67 -4.37
CA GLN A 126 -5.68 9.38 -4.10
C GLN A 126 -5.74 8.45 -5.31
N ARG A 127 -6.88 8.36 -6.00
CA ARG A 127 -7.00 7.57 -7.22
C ARG A 127 -6.14 8.14 -8.36
N VAL A 128 -6.07 9.44 -8.52
CA VAL A 128 -5.18 10.09 -9.52
C VAL A 128 -3.71 9.84 -9.19
N LEU A 129 -3.30 9.88 -7.90
CA LEU A 129 -1.94 9.54 -7.48
C LEU A 129 -1.61 8.06 -7.76
N LEU A 130 -2.57 7.17 -7.54
CA LEU A 130 -2.43 5.75 -7.89
C LEU A 130 -2.31 5.56 -9.40
N ALA A 131 -3.16 6.23 -10.22
CA ALA A 131 -3.04 6.21 -11.68
C ALA A 131 -1.64 6.66 -12.14
N ARG A 132 -1.12 7.73 -11.54
CA ARG A 132 0.24 8.23 -11.82
C ARG A 132 1.30 7.15 -11.58
N ALA A 133 1.21 6.42 -10.46
CA ALA A 133 2.14 5.34 -10.15
C ALA A 133 2.04 4.18 -11.14
N LEU A 134 0.83 3.92 -11.67
CA LEU A 134 0.56 2.83 -12.62
C LEU A 134 0.97 3.14 -14.08
N ILE A 135 1.19 4.41 -14.46
CA ILE A 135 1.60 4.79 -15.83
C ILE A 135 2.89 4.06 -16.25
N ALA A 136 3.83 3.87 -15.32
CA ALA A 136 5.08 3.17 -15.57
C ALA A 136 4.93 1.65 -15.73
N GLN A 137 3.72 1.09 -15.51
CA GLN A 137 3.48 -0.35 -15.42
C GLN A 137 4.46 -0.98 -14.40
N PRO A 138 4.34 -0.64 -13.11
CA PRO A 138 5.30 -1.06 -12.10
C PRO A 138 5.22 -2.57 -11.82
N ASP A 139 6.37 -3.16 -11.51
CA ASP A 139 6.47 -4.52 -10.96
C ASP A 139 6.20 -4.51 -9.45
N VAL A 140 6.50 -3.39 -8.78
CA VAL A 140 6.25 -3.16 -7.35
C VAL A 140 5.55 -1.81 -7.16
N LEU A 141 4.47 -1.81 -6.38
CA LEU A 141 3.74 -0.61 -6.00
C LEU A 141 3.93 -0.35 -4.50
N LEU A 142 4.47 0.81 -4.17
CA LEU A 142 4.61 1.29 -2.79
C LEU A 142 3.48 2.27 -2.47
N LEU A 143 2.66 1.97 -1.45
CA LEU A 143 1.52 2.78 -1.03
C LEU A 143 1.76 3.30 0.40
N ASP A 144 2.08 4.58 0.54
CA ASP A 144 2.36 5.21 1.84
C ASP A 144 1.10 5.86 2.39
N GLU A 145 0.37 5.17 3.28
CA GLU A 145 -0.90 5.60 3.87
C GLU A 145 -1.90 6.17 2.83
N ALA A 146 -2.00 5.52 1.68
CA ALA A 146 -2.77 6.00 0.52
C ALA A 146 -4.29 6.08 0.75
N THR A 147 -4.80 5.61 1.88
CA THR A 147 -6.21 5.71 2.28
C THR A 147 -6.47 6.85 3.27
N ARG A 148 -5.44 7.62 3.62
CA ARG A 148 -5.59 8.72 4.58
C ARG A 148 -6.57 9.76 4.08
N GLY A 149 -7.55 10.09 4.93
CA GLY A 149 -8.58 11.09 4.61
C GLY A 149 -9.74 10.55 3.75
N LEU A 150 -9.80 9.24 3.51
CA LEU A 150 -10.98 8.58 2.97
C LEU A 150 -11.95 8.20 4.09
N ASP A 151 -13.23 8.19 3.79
CA ASP A 151 -14.25 7.57 4.64
C ASP A 151 -14.19 6.04 4.55
N GLN A 152 -14.85 5.34 5.45
CA GLN A 152 -14.83 3.87 5.51
C GLN A 152 -15.23 3.18 4.18
N PRO A 153 -16.31 3.60 3.47
CA PRO A 153 -16.63 3.06 2.15
C PRO A 153 -15.54 3.33 1.11
N GLY A 154 -14.92 4.51 1.14
CA GLY A 154 -13.80 4.90 0.28
C GLY A 154 -12.57 4.03 0.51
N VAL A 155 -12.22 3.75 1.76
CA VAL A 155 -11.13 2.84 2.15
C VAL A 155 -11.37 1.44 1.57
N ALA A 156 -12.54 0.86 1.80
CA ALA A 156 -12.89 -0.48 1.29
C ALA A 156 -12.85 -0.53 -0.25
N THR A 157 -13.29 0.54 -0.92
CA THR A 157 -13.25 0.65 -2.38
C THR A 157 -11.82 0.75 -2.89
N PHE A 158 -10.97 1.52 -2.23
CA PHE A 158 -9.54 1.66 -2.58
C PHE A 158 -8.81 0.32 -2.50
N TYR A 159 -8.98 -0.44 -1.44
CA TYR A 159 -8.33 -1.75 -1.30
C TYR A 159 -8.83 -2.78 -2.30
N ARG A 160 -10.14 -2.79 -2.62
CA ARG A 160 -10.67 -3.65 -3.71
C ARG A 160 -10.04 -3.31 -5.06
N MET A 161 -9.82 -2.03 -5.34
CA MET A 161 -9.14 -1.56 -6.54
C MET A 161 -7.67 -2.00 -6.55
N VAL A 162 -6.95 -1.88 -5.43
CA VAL A 162 -5.57 -2.33 -5.28
C VAL A 162 -5.43 -3.84 -5.52
N ASP A 163 -6.33 -4.66 -4.95
CA ASP A 163 -6.37 -6.10 -5.19
C ASP A 163 -6.69 -6.44 -6.66
N GLY A 164 -7.60 -5.69 -7.28
CA GLY A 164 -7.89 -5.79 -8.73
C GLY A 164 -6.66 -5.48 -9.58
N ILE A 165 -5.89 -4.45 -9.25
CA ILE A 165 -4.64 -4.11 -9.93
C ILE A 165 -3.65 -5.27 -9.80
N ARG A 166 -3.43 -5.80 -8.59
CA ARG A 166 -2.57 -6.96 -8.34
C ARG A 166 -2.95 -8.14 -9.23
N LYS A 167 -4.22 -8.54 -9.22
CA LYS A 167 -4.73 -9.69 -9.98
C LYS A 167 -4.54 -9.53 -11.49
N ASN A 168 -4.72 -8.31 -11.99
CA ASN A 168 -4.65 -8.04 -13.43
C ASN A 168 -3.22 -7.85 -13.94
N THR A 169 -2.28 -7.42 -13.10
CA THR A 169 -0.92 -7.04 -13.51
C THR A 169 0.18 -7.90 -12.89
N ASN A 170 -0.16 -8.74 -11.90
CA ASN A 170 0.78 -9.47 -11.05
C ASN A 170 1.79 -8.56 -10.33
N CYS A 171 1.47 -7.25 -10.18
CA CYS A 171 2.28 -6.28 -9.46
C CYS A 171 2.32 -6.64 -7.97
N ALA A 172 3.51 -6.71 -7.40
CA ALA A 172 3.65 -6.85 -5.96
C ALA A 172 3.34 -5.52 -5.26
N ILE A 173 2.76 -5.57 -4.08
CA ILE A 173 2.33 -4.38 -3.37
C ILE A 173 2.92 -4.37 -1.97
N LEU A 174 3.66 -3.32 -1.65
CA LEU A 174 4.09 -3.02 -0.29
C LEU A 174 3.36 -1.77 0.17
N MET A 175 2.53 -1.90 1.21
CA MET A 175 1.72 -0.78 1.68
C MET A 175 1.96 -0.47 3.15
N ILE A 176 1.82 0.79 3.51
CA ILE A 176 1.75 1.26 4.88
C ILE A 176 0.29 1.57 5.20
N SER A 177 -0.23 0.99 6.26
CA SER A 177 -1.59 1.24 6.74
C SER A 177 -1.63 1.26 8.26
N HIS A 178 -2.56 2.02 8.80
CA HIS A 178 -2.95 1.99 10.21
C HIS A 178 -4.38 1.44 10.41
N ASP A 179 -5.06 1.09 9.33
CA ASP A 179 -6.41 0.51 9.35
C ASP A 179 -6.33 -1.02 9.34
N LEU A 180 -6.36 -1.59 10.53
CA LEU A 180 -6.19 -3.02 10.74
C LEU A 180 -7.29 -3.89 10.15
N HIS A 181 -8.54 -3.42 10.19
CA HIS A 181 -9.67 -4.20 9.71
C HIS A 181 -9.54 -4.50 8.21
N VAL A 182 -9.01 -3.54 7.48
CA VAL A 182 -8.83 -3.67 6.04
C VAL A 182 -7.56 -4.46 5.70
N VAL A 183 -6.49 -4.24 6.47
CA VAL A 183 -5.21 -4.98 6.34
C VAL A 183 -5.43 -6.48 6.48
N MET A 184 -6.27 -6.91 7.43
CA MET A 184 -6.57 -8.33 7.69
C MET A 184 -7.20 -9.05 6.50
N GLY A 185 -8.01 -8.35 5.68
CA GLY A 185 -8.68 -8.94 4.52
C GLY A 185 -7.94 -8.76 3.19
N ALA A 186 -6.97 -7.83 3.13
CA ALA A 186 -6.35 -7.41 1.88
C ALA A 186 -4.87 -7.82 1.75
N SER A 187 -4.24 -8.35 2.81
CA SER A 187 -2.80 -8.63 2.84
C SER A 187 -2.51 -10.12 2.89
N ASP A 188 -1.48 -10.54 2.17
CA ASP A 188 -0.93 -11.90 2.29
C ASP A 188 -0.03 -12.00 3.54
N ARG A 189 0.67 -10.90 3.89
CA ARG A 189 1.58 -10.83 5.03
C ARG A 189 1.57 -9.44 5.66
N VAL A 190 1.71 -9.40 6.98
CA VAL A 190 1.78 -8.17 7.78
C VAL A 190 3.12 -8.11 8.51
N ILE A 191 3.70 -6.93 8.59
CA ILE A 191 4.96 -6.63 9.27
C ILE A 191 4.71 -5.52 10.28
N CYS A 192 5.04 -5.75 11.53
CA CYS A 192 5.00 -4.74 12.60
C CYS A 192 6.34 -4.03 12.70
N LEU A 193 6.35 -2.73 12.50
CA LEU A 193 7.55 -1.90 12.51
C LEU A 193 7.53 -0.90 13.66
N ASN A 194 8.60 -0.91 14.47
CA ASN A 194 8.86 0.11 15.50
C ASN A 194 10.37 0.37 15.61
N GLY A 195 10.95 1.00 14.58
CA GLY A 195 12.39 1.14 14.44
C GLY A 195 13.10 -0.16 14.03
N HIS A 196 12.53 -1.29 14.36
CA HIS A 196 12.90 -2.66 13.95
C HIS A 196 11.63 -3.46 13.64
N ILE A 197 11.76 -4.63 13.04
CA ILE A 197 10.61 -5.53 12.83
C ILE A 197 10.35 -6.27 14.14
N CYS A 198 9.17 -6.01 14.75
CA CYS A 198 8.76 -6.59 16.02
C CYS A 198 8.06 -7.93 15.82
N CYS A 199 7.22 -8.02 14.77
CA CYS A 199 6.49 -9.23 14.39
C CYS A 199 6.23 -9.25 12.88
N GLU A 200 6.08 -10.44 12.33
CA GLU A 200 5.81 -10.68 10.92
C GLU A 200 5.07 -12.00 10.73
N GLY A 201 4.12 -12.04 9.80
CA GLY A 201 3.39 -13.27 9.50
C GLY A 201 2.08 -13.04 8.76
N ALA A 202 1.27 -14.09 8.68
CA ALA A 202 -0.11 -13.98 8.18
C ALA A 202 -0.91 -13.02 9.08
N PRO A 203 -1.86 -12.24 8.51
CA PRO A 203 -2.60 -11.22 9.24
C PRO A 203 -3.17 -11.70 10.57
N ASN A 204 -3.88 -12.86 10.58
CA ASN A 204 -4.49 -13.42 11.80
C ASN A 204 -3.46 -13.77 12.88
N SER A 205 -2.29 -14.28 12.47
CA SER A 205 -1.21 -14.64 13.41
C SER A 205 -0.59 -13.40 14.03
N VAL A 206 -0.38 -12.36 13.25
CA VAL A 206 0.15 -11.06 13.71
C VAL A 206 -0.82 -10.41 14.69
N ALA A 207 -2.11 -10.35 14.35
CA ALA A 207 -3.12 -9.73 15.22
C ALA A 207 -3.23 -10.35 16.62
N SER A 208 -2.95 -11.64 16.73
CA SER A 208 -2.96 -12.36 18.02
C SER A 208 -1.60 -12.37 18.73
N SER A 209 -0.55 -11.79 18.13
CA SER A 209 0.78 -11.78 18.72
C SER A 209 0.91 -10.79 19.89
N PRO A 210 1.62 -11.13 20.97
CA PRO A 210 1.87 -10.23 22.10
C PRO A 210 2.57 -8.93 21.69
N GLU A 211 3.48 -8.99 20.73
CA GLU A 211 4.23 -7.84 20.21
C GLU A 211 3.29 -6.84 19.53
N TYR A 212 2.32 -7.34 18.77
CA TYR A 212 1.31 -6.52 18.14
C TYR A 212 0.40 -5.85 19.19
N GLN A 213 -0.07 -6.63 20.18
CA GLN A 213 -0.89 -6.10 21.28
C GLN A 213 -0.13 -5.06 22.11
N ALA A 214 1.18 -5.24 22.31
CA ALA A 214 2.02 -4.26 23.00
C ALA A 214 2.16 -2.92 22.22
N LEU A 215 2.12 -2.97 20.88
CA LEU A 215 2.23 -1.76 20.02
C LEU A 215 0.93 -0.97 19.91
N PHE A 216 -0.21 -1.66 19.90
CA PHE A 216 -1.51 -1.06 19.57
C PHE A 216 -2.52 -1.07 20.73
N GLY A 217 -2.18 -1.73 21.85
CA GLY A 217 -3.03 -1.86 23.05
C GLY A 217 -4.14 -2.89 22.88
N SER A 218 -4.82 -3.17 24.00
CA SER A 218 -5.93 -4.14 24.07
C SER A 218 -7.27 -3.59 23.49
N GLU A 219 -7.27 -2.44 22.84
CA GLU A 219 -8.47 -1.89 22.19
C GLU A 219 -9.04 -2.79 21.08
N VAL A 220 -8.31 -3.86 20.75
CA VAL A 220 -8.66 -4.79 19.69
C VAL A 220 -9.63 -5.87 20.14
N ASP A 221 -9.79 -6.12 21.44
CA ASP A 221 -10.58 -7.24 21.98
C ASP A 221 -12.09 -7.14 21.71
N GLY A 222 -12.63 -5.97 21.35
CA GLY A 222 -14.06 -5.79 21.05
C GLY A 222 -14.44 -5.82 19.57
N THR A 223 -13.49 -5.62 18.65
CA THR A 223 -13.80 -5.32 17.25
C THR A 223 -13.52 -6.50 16.28
N PHE A 224 -12.75 -7.50 16.71
CA PHE A 224 -12.46 -8.69 15.87
C PHE A 224 -13.61 -9.69 15.73
N ALA A 225 -14.69 -9.54 16.48
CA ALA A 225 -15.81 -10.49 16.50
C ALA A 225 -16.76 -10.41 15.28
N LEU A 226 -16.64 -9.40 14.41
CA LEU A 226 -17.71 -9.04 13.46
C LEU A 226 -17.49 -9.44 12.00
N TYR A 227 -16.40 -10.12 11.61
CA TYR A 227 -16.22 -10.53 10.21
C TYR A 227 -15.71 -11.97 10.05
N ARG A 228 -16.50 -12.95 10.56
CA ARG A 228 -16.44 -14.32 10.08
C ARG A 228 -17.50 -14.49 9.00
N HIS A 229 -17.15 -14.40 7.75
CA HIS A 229 -17.98 -14.95 6.68
C HIS A 229 -17.90 -16.48 6.74
N HIS A 230 -18.92 -17.10 7.33
CA HIS A 230 -19.20 -18.51 7.11
C HIS A 230 -19.76 -18.67 5.70
N HIS A 231 -19.01 -19.27 4.83
CA HIS A 231 -19.54 -19.86 3.60
C HIS A 231 -20.01 -21.28 3.94
N ASP A 232 -21.22 -21.42 4.49
CA ASP A 232 -21.91 -22.69 4.54
C ASP A 232 -22.63 -22.89 3.20
N HIS A 233 -22.00 -23.64 2.31
CA HIS A 233 -22.69 -24.26 1.18
C HIS A 233 -23.35 -25.55 1.65
N ASN A 234 -24.57 -25.47 2.18
CA ASN A 234 -25.45 -26.64 2.33
C ASN A 234 -26.21 -26.84 1.04
N HIS A 235 -25.77 -27.79 0.22
CA HIS A 235 -26.57 -28.42 -0.78
C HIS A 235 -27.55 -29.36 -0.08
N HIS A 236 -28.80 -28.94 0.12
CA HIS A 236 -29.91 -29.88 0.34
C HIS A 236 -30.41 -30.33 -1.01
N THR A 237 -30.07 -31.56 -1.34
CA THR A 237 -30.77 -32.39 -2.28
C THR A 237 -32.00 -32.96 -1.56
N ASP A 238 -33.16 -32.41 -1.79
CA ASP A 238 -34.41 -33.13 -1.46
C ASP A 238 -34.92 -33.88 -2.71
N ASN A 239 -34.66 -35.16 -2.61
CA ASN A 239 -35.33 -36.20 -3.41
C ASN A 239 -36.42 -36.75 -2.53
N GLU A 240 -37.71 -36.73 -2.99
CA GLU A 240 -38.80 -37.61 -2.61
C GLU A 240 -40.06 -37.19 -3.38
N ARG A 241 -40.61 -38.01 -4.26
CA ARG A 241 -41.45 -39.23 -4.07
C ARG A 241 -42.63 -38.97 -3.10
N GLU A 242 -43.72 -38.75 -3.63
CA GLU A 242 -44.98 -39.51 -3.81
C GLU A 242 -46.09 -38.60 -4.31
#